data_06a8ca980ce20eefefa5912dad35a758
#
_entry.id   06a8ca980ce20eefefa5912dad35a758
#
_cell.length_a   1.000
_cell.length_b   1.000
_cell.length_c   1.000
_cell.angle_alpha   90.00
_cell.angle_beta   90.00
_cell.angle_gamma   90.00
#
_symmetry.space_group_name_H-M   'P 1'
#
loop_
_entity.id
_entity.type
_entity.pdbx_description
1 polymer ?
#
loop_
_entity_poly.entity_id
_entity_poly.type
_entity_poly.pdbx_seq_one_letter_code
_entity_poly.pdbx_strand_id
1 'polypeptide(L)'
;LSLNNTGDSMTDIHWSNYLYHNFFKALEIYKKHFPFCVVERIIDIQILKYDVGGHYQLHTDDHPGPGVTRTLSFIFRLNNDYEGGDLVWKANNKEFYRSKTKPNSMIVWPSNFQYPHGVEPVTKGRRWSIVAWAR
;
A
#
# COMPACT_ATOMS: atom_id res chain seq x y z
N LEU A 1 9.79 7.09 -3.62
CA LEU A 1 10.47 6.58 -4.80
C LEU A 1 9.51 5.68 -5.58
N SER A 2 9.21 6.04 -6.83
CA SER A 2 8.43 5.18 -7.74
C SER A 2 9.35 4.21 -8.45
N LEU A 3 8.98 2.95 -8.52
CA LEU A 3 9.71 1.91 -9.25
C LEU A 3 9.19 1.70 -10.68
N ASN A 4 8.22 2.51 -11.11
CA ASN A 4 7.66 2.43 -12.47
C ASN A 4 8.61 2.98 -13.55
N ASN A 5 9.56 3.83 -13.16
CA ASN A 5 10.63 4.36 -14.00
C ASN A 5 11.97 3.79 -13.53
N THR A 6 12.13 2.50 -13.71
CA THR A 6 13.44 1.88 -13.54
C THR A 6 14.34 2.36 -14.67
N GLY A 7 15.40 3.08 -14.30
CA GLY A 7 16.48 3.38 -15.24
C GLY A 7 17.09 2.08 -15.80
N ASP A 8 18.13 2.19 -16.59
CA ASP A 8 18.82 1.06 -17.23
C ASP A 8 19.64 0.19 -16.25
N SER A 9 19.44 0.39 -14.93
CA SER A 9 20.12 -0.39 -13.88
C SER A 9 19.52 -1.78 -13.78
N MET A 10 20.36 -2.81 -13.99
CA MET A 10 19.96 -4.22 -13.79
C MET A 10 19.46 -4.48 -12.38
N THR A 11 20.00 -3.79 -11.38
CA THR A 11 19.56 -3.87 -9.98
C THR A 11 18.13 -3.37 -9.83
N ASP A 12 17.80 -2.23 -10.41
CA ASP A 12 16.46 -1.64 -10.33
C ASP A 12 15.43 -2.53 -11.06
N ILE A 13 15.79 -3.06 -12.22
CA ILE A 13 14.95 -4.00 -12.97
C ILE A 13 14.71 -5.27 -12.14
N HIS A 14 15.75 -5.83 -11.53
CA HIS A 14 15.61 -7.02 -10.66
C HIS A 14 14.64 -6.78 -9.51
N TRP A 15 14.83 -5.70 -8.75
CA TRP A 15 13.96 -5.38 -7.61
C TRP A 15 12.53 -5.07 -8.02
N SER A 16 12.33 -4.37 -9.13
CA SER A 16 10.99 -4.11 -9.66
C SER A 16 10.26 -5.38 -10.03
N ASN A 17 10.92 -6.29 -10.76
CA ASN A 17 10.36 -7.58 -11.12
C ASN A 17 10.07 -8.45 -9.90
N TYR A 18 10.98 -8.47 -8.92
CA TYR A 18 10.81 -9.21 -7.67
C TYR A 18 9.60 -8.71 -6.88
N LEU A 19 9.46 -7.40 -6.71
CA LEU A 19 8.33 -6.79 -6.02
C LEU A 19 7.02 -7.02 -6.76
N TYR A 20 7.02 -6.78 -8.08
CA TYR A 20 5.85 -7.04 -8.91
C TYR A 20 5.33 -8.47 -8.73
N HIS A 21 6.24 -9.45 -8.80
CA HIS A 21 5.88 -10.86 -8.63
C HIS A 21 5.28 -11.16 -7.24
N ASN A 22 5.83 -10.58 -6.18
CA ASN A 22 5.30 -10.79 -4.83
C ASN A 22 3.93 -10.11 -4.61
N PHE A 23 3.73 -8.91 -5.14
CA PHE A 23 2.41 -8.26 -5.12
C PHE A 23 1.39 -9.04 -5.97
N PHE A 24 1.81 -9.55 -7.12
CA PHE A 24 0.95 -10.38 -7.96
C PHE A 24 0.54 -11.69 -7.25
N LYS A 25 1.45 -12.35 -6.55
CA LYS A 25 1.09 -13.50 -5.69
C LYS A 25 0.05 -13.14 -4.62
N ALA A 26 0.20 -12.00 -3.98
CA ALA A 26 -0.78 -11.53 -3.00
C ALA A 26 -2.15 -11.26 -3.64
N LEU A 27 -2.18 -10.68 -4.84
CA LEU A 27 -3.39 -10.50 -5.63
C LEU A 27 -4.08 -11.85 -5.91
N GLU A 28 -3.34 -12.84 -6.37
CA GLU A 28 -3.88 -14.17 -6.65
C GLU A 28 -4.44 -14.86 -5.38
N ILE A 29 -3.81 -14.68 -4.23
CA ILE A 29 -4.34 -15.15 -2.95
C ILE A 29 -5.64 -14.42 -2.60
N TYR A 30 -5.68 -13.09 -2.76
CA TYR A 30 -6.87 -12.27 -2.52
C TYR A 30 -8.03 -12.72 -3.41
N LYS A 31 -7.81 -12.93 -4.70
CA LYS A 31 -8.82 -13.40 -5.66
C LYS A 31 -9.43 -14.76 -5.31
N LYS A 32 -8.67 -15.66 -4.67
CA LYS A 32 -9.22 -16.93 -4.17
C LYS A 32 -10.29 -16.73 -3.10
N HIS A 33 -10.16 -15.70 -2.28
CA HIS A 33 -11.14 -15.34 -1.24
C HIS A 33 -12.30 -14.49 -1.79
N PHE A 34 -12.05 -13.75 -2.86
CA PHE A 34 -12.99 -12.84 -3.49
C PHE A 34 -13.09 -13.12 -5.01
N PRO A 35 -13.79 -14.20 -5.41
CA PRO A 35 -13.75 -14.68 -6.81
C PRO A 35 -14.39 -13.72 -7.82
N PHE A 36 -15.18 -12.74 -7.38
CA PHE A 36 -15.70 -11.69 -8.24
C PHE A 36 -14.74 -10.49 -8.42
N CYS A 37 -13.56 -10.55 -7.85
CA CYS A 37 -12.52 -9.55 -8.05
C CYS A 37 -11.83 -9.77 -9.39
N VAL A 38 -12.21 -8.99 -10.39
CA VAL A 38 -11.70 -9.08 -11.78
C VAL A 38 -10.50 -8.16 -12.03
N VAL A 39 -9.55 -8.17 -11.12
CA VAL A 39 -8.33 -7.36 -11.21
C VAL A 39 -7.21 -8.18 -11.84
N GLU A 40 -6.45 -7.58 -12.78
CA GLU A 40 -5.52 -8.34 -13.62
C GLU A 40 -4.06 -7.93 -13.46
N ARG A 41 -3.77 -6.71 -13.03
CA ARG A 41 -2.40 -6.20 -13.00
C ARG A 41 -2.09 -5.33 -11.80
N ILE A 42 -0.85 -5.45 -11.32
CA ILE A 42 -0.26 -4.55 -10.33
C ILE A 42 0.25 -3.30 -11.03
N ILE A 43 0.02 -2.16 -10.41
CA ILE A 43 0.45 -0.84 -10.90
C ILE A 43 1.08 -0.03 -9.76
N ASP A 44 1.87 0.99 -10.12
CA ASP A 44 2.34 2.05 -9.22
C ASP A 44 3.03 1.55 -7.94
N ILE A 45 4.02 0.67 -8.07
CA ILE A 45 4.81 0.24 -6.91
C ILE A 45 5.68 1.40 -6.42
N GLN A 46 5.54 1.76 -5.13
CA GLN A 46 6.25 2.89 -4.52
C GLN A 46 6.83 2.50 -3.16
N ILE A 47 8.05 2.96 -2.89
CA ILE A 47 8.65 2.87 -1.57
C ILE A 47 8.38 4.18 -0.83
N LEU A 48 7.78 4.08 0.34
CA LEU A 48 7.44 5.19 1.21
C LEU A 48 8.33 5.20 2.45
N LYS A 49 8.80 6.39 2.79
CA LYS A 49 9.57 6.68 3.98
C LYS A 49 8.88 7.77 4.79
N TYR A 50 8.68 7.53 6.08
CA TYR A 50 8.17 8.51 7.02
C TYR A 50 9.19 8.69 8.15
N ASP A 51 9.75 9.88 8.26
CA ASP A 51 10.54 10.31 9.42
C ASP A 51 9.61 10.76 10.55
N VAL A 52 10.14 11.10 11.72
CA VAL A 52 9.35 11.62 12.87
C VAL A 52 8.50 12.82 12.43
N GLY A 53 7.21 12.79 12.78
CA GLY A 53 6.20 13.74 12.33
C GLY A 53 5.57 13.42 10.96
N GLY A 54 6.20 12.51 10.19
CA GLY A 54 5.65 12.06 8.91
C GLY A 54 4.31 11.34 9.10
N HIS A 55 3.33 11.70 8.29
CA HIS A 55 1.97 11.15 8.33
C HIS A 55 1.34 11.22 6.94
N TYR A 56 0.18 10.62 6.80
CA TYR A 56 -0.64 10.77 5.59
C TYR A 56 -2.08 11.01 5.98
N GLN A 57 -2.69 12.07 5.44
CA GLN A 57 -4.06 12.45 5.76
C GLN A 57 -5.06 11.38 5.31
N LEU A 58 -6.25 11.39 5.93
CA LEU A 58 -7.34 10.49 5.56
C LEU A 58 -7.74 10.72 4.10
N HIS A 59 -7.72 9.66 3.31
CA HIS A 59 -8.02 9.67 1.88
C HIS A 59 -8.55 8.30 1.43
N THR A 60 -9.03 8.23 0.21
CA THR A 60 -9.26 6.98 -0.54
C THR A 60 -8.27 6.90 -1.70
N ASP A 61 -7.92 5.71 -2.10
CA ASP A 61 -6.96 5.49 -3.19
C ASP A 61 -7.61 5.49 -4.57
N ASP A 62 -8.92 5.26 -4.62
CA ASP A 62 -9.68 5.35 -5.86
C ASP A 62 -9.78 6.82 -6.27
N HIS A 63 -9.30 7.12 -7.46
CA HIS A 63 -9.32 8.49 -7.98
C HIS A 63 -10.40 8.63 -9.06
N PRO A 64 -11.49 9.36 -8.78
CA PRO A 64 -12.53 9.61 -9.78
C PRO A 64 -12.01 10.61 -10.83
N GLY A 65 -11.41 10.12 -11.88
CA GLY A 65 -10.90 10.96 -12.97
C GLY A 65 -10.59 10.15 -14.22
N PRO A 66 -10.41 10.81 -15.38
CA PRO A 66 -9.94 10.12 -16.57
C PRO A 66 -8.49 9.66 -16.32
N GLY A 67 -8.32 8.38 -16.10
CA GLY A 67 -6.99 7.81 -15.81
C GLY A 67 -7.06 6.38 -15.32
N VAL A 68 -6.04 5.99 -14.60
CA VAL A 68 -5.87 4.64 -14.08
C VAL A 68 -6.73 4.46 -12.83
N THR A 69 -7.85 3.76 -12.94
CA THR A 69 -8.68 3.35 -11.79
C THR A 69 -7.89 2.37 -10.94
N ARG A 70 -7.78 2.64 -9.63
CA ARG A 70 -7.22 1.74 -8.63
C ARG A 70 -8.37 0.95 -8.00
N THR A 71 -8.33 -0.37 -8.08
CA THR A 71 -9.37 -1.25 -7.53
C THR A 71 -8.96 -1.85 -6.19
N LEU A 72 -7.71 -2.25 -6.06
CA LEU A 72 -7.13 -2.75 -4.82
C LEU A 72 -5.89 -1.96 -4.44
N SER A 73 -5.73 -1.77 -3.14
CA SER A 73 -4.57 -1.17 -2.50
C SER A 73 -3.80 -2.22 -1.71
N PHE A 74 -2.49 -2.13 -1.76
CA PHE A 74 -1.57 -3.01 -1.07
C PHE A 74 -0.59 -2.19 -0.26
N ILE A 75 -0.29 -2.63 0.95
CA ILE A 75 0.82 -2.10 1.73
C ILE A 75 1.62 -3.25 2.33
N PHE A 76 2.93 -3.22 2.11
CA PHE A 76 3.90 -4.12 2.70
C PHE A 76 4.78 -3.35 3.68
N ARG A 77 4.80 -3.78 4.94
CA ARG A 77 5.57 -3.16 5.99
C ARG A 77 6.99 -3.72 6.02
N LEU A 78 7.98 -2.85 5.87
CA LEU A 78 9.39 -3.25 5.80
C LEU A 78 10.06 -3.36 7.17
N ASN A 79 9.67 -2.51 8.14
CA ASN A 79 10.31 -2.47 9.45
C ASN A 79 9.30 -2.26 10.59
N ASN A 80 9.75 -2.42 11.82
CA ASN A 80 8.95 -2.21 13.05
C ASN A 80 9.73 -1.51 14.18
N ASP A 81 10.90 -0.99 13.88
CA ASP A 81 11.78 -0.28 14.81
C ASP A 81 11.42 1.22 14.91
N TYR A 82 10.12 1.52 14.94
CA TYR A 82 9.57 2.86 15.08
C TYR A 82 8.31 2.85 15.96
N GLU A 83 7.90 4.03 16.44
CA GLU A 83 6.69 4.25 17.24
C GLU A 83 5.74 5.21 16.50
N GLY A 84 4.43 5.05 16.70
CA GLY A 84 3.41 5.75 15.91
C GLY A 84 3.32 5.22 14.49
N GLY A 85 2.88 6.05 13.55
CA GLY A 85 2.81 5.68 12.14
C GLY A 85 1.82 4.55 11.84
N ASP A 86 0.79 4.37 12.67
CA ASP A 86 -0.24 3.36 12.46
C ASP A 86 -1.07 3.67 11.21
N LEU A 87 -1.35 2.65 10.44
CA LEU A 87 -2.31 2.73 9.34
C LEU A 87 -3.71 2.52 9.91
N VAL A 88 -4.58 3.50 9.72
CA VAL A 88 -5.93 3.53 10.30
C VAL A 88 -6.99 3.72 9.22
N TRP A 89 -8.13 3.03 9.37
CA TRP A 89 -9.31 3.20 8.52
C TRP A 89 -10.43 3.85 9.34
N LYS A 90 -11.07 4.87 8.75
CA LYS A 90 -12.12 5.64 9.41
C LYS A 90 -13.34 5.78 8.50
N ALA A 91 -14.54 5.62 9.08
CA ALA A 91 -15.80 5.96 8.44
C ALA A 91 -16.59 6.89 9.36
N ASN A 92 -17.19 7.96 8.83
CA ASN A 92 -17.89 8.97 9.60
C ASN A 92 -17.07 9.51 10.80
N ASN A 93 -15.79 9.79 10.60
CA ASN A 93 -14.82 10.22 11.61
C ASN A 93 -14.60 9.22 12.76
N LYS A 94 -15.10 8.00 12.65
CA LYS A 94 -14.85 6.93 13.62
C LYS A 94 -13.88 5.92 13.04
N GLU A 95 -12.85 5.58 13.82
CA GLU A 95 -11.95 4.49 13.48
C GLU A 95 -12.71 3.16 13.58
N PHE A 96 -12.66 2.36 12.52
CA PHE A 96 -13.23 1.02 12.52
C PHE A 96 -12.16 -0.07 12.39
N TYR A 97 -10.97 0.28 11.95
CA TYR A 97 -9.85 -0.63 11.91
C TYR A 97 -8.51 0.10 12.07
N ARG A 98 -7.60 -0.52 12.78
CA ARG A 98 -6.22 -0.07 12.97
C ARG A 98 -5.29 -1.25 12.73
N SER A 99 -4.36 -1.07 11.81
CA SER A 99 -3.37 -2.09 11.51
C SER A 99 -2.21 -2.05 12.50
N LYS A 100 -2.08 -3.11 13.24
CA LYS A 100 -0.85 -3.43 13.99
C LYS A 100 0.01 -4.41 13.17
N THR A 101 0.23 -4.10 11.90
CA THR A 101 0.95 -4.98 10.99
C THR A 101 2.30 -5.37 11.53
N LYS A 102 2.58 -6.65 11.52
CA LYS A 102 3.93 -7.18 11.80
C LYS A 102 4.84 -6.89 10.60
N PRO A 103 6.17 -6.78 10.80
CA PRO A 103 7.11 -6.77 9.67
C PRO A 103 6.88 -7.98 8.76
N ASN A 104 7.22 -7.84 7.51
CA ASN A 104 7.05 -8.88 6.49
C ASN A 104 5.58 -9.34 6.31
N SER A 105 4.63 -8.48 6.60
CA SER A 105 3.22 -8.73 6.33
C SER A 105 2.66 -7.71 5.33
N MET A 106 1.68 -8.15 4.57
CA MET A 106 0.98 -7.34 3.58
C MET A 106 -0.49 -7.23 3.95
N ILE A 107 -1.04 -6.03 3.81
CA ILE A 107 -2.49 -5.78 3.87
C ILE A 107 -2.96 -5.46 2.48
N VAL A 108 -4.12 -6.00 2.12
CA VAL A 108 -4.82 -5.75 0.86
C VAL A 108 -6.24 -5.33 1.16
N TRP A 109 -6.71 -4.25 0.53
CA TRP A 109 -8.08 -3.75 0.70
C TRP A 109 -8.59 -3.09 -0.58
N PRO A 110 -9.93 -2.97 -0.76
CA PRO A 110 -10.53 -2.21 -1.85
C PRO A 110 -10.15 -0.73 -1.78
N SER A 111 -9.76 -0.14 -2.89
CA SER A 111 -9.31 1.26 -2.97
C SER A 111 -10.43 2.30 -2.82
N ASN A 112 -11.69 1.85 -2.83
CA ASN A 112 -12.87 2.70 -2.99
C ASN A 112 -13.23 3.51 -1.73
N PHE A 113 -14.27 4.34 -1.86
CA PHE A 113 -14.78 5.25 -0.82
C PHE A 113 -15.21 4.58 0.50
N GLN A 114 -15.42 3.26 0.54
CA GLN A 114 -15.78 2.53 1.75
C GLN A 114 -14.59 2.31 2.70
N TYR A 115 -13.37 2.52 2.20
CA TYR A 115 -12.12 2.29 2.94
C TYR A 115 -11.24 3.54 3.02
N PRO A 116 -11.76 4.68 3.52
CA PRO A 116 -10.92 5.83 3.78
C PRO A 116 -9.88 5.48 4.84
N HIS A 117 -8.63 5.80 4.57
CA HIS A 117 -7.51 5.45 5.44
C HIS A 117 -6.45 6.55 5.49
N GLY A 118 -5.60 6.47 6.48
CA GLY A 118 -4.49 7.39 6.67
C GLY A 118 -3.39 6.77 7.52
N VAL A 119 -2.26 7.45 7.58
CA VAL A 119 -1.14 7.06 8.43
C VAL A 119 -0.98 8.12 9.52
N GLU A 120 -1.05 7.69 10.78
CA GLU A 120 -0.82 8.58 11.91
C GLU A 120 0.64 9.04 11.99
N PRO A 121 0.93 10.16 12.66
CA PRO A 121 2.29 10.64 12.78
C PRO A 121 3.24 9.60 13.39
N VAL A 122 4.41 9.43 12.78
CA VAL A 122 5.52 8.70 13.38
C VAL A 122 6.04 9.52 14.56
N THR A 123 6.13 8.90 15.74
CA THR A 123 6.57 9.59 16.97
C THR A 123 8.03 9.32 17.32
N LYS A 124 8.57 8.20 16.82
CA LYS A 124 9.98 7.84 17.02
C LYS A 124 10.47 6.93 15.90
N GLY A 125 11.74 7.04 15.55
CA GLY A 125 12.35 6.23 14.52
C GLY A 125 11.94 6.60 13.10
N ARG A 126 11.91 5.64 12.21
CA ARG A 126 11.60 5.82 10.79
C ARG A 126 10.77 4.66 10.28
N ARG A 127 9.63 4.96 9.66
CA ARG A 127 8.75 3.95 9.08
C ARG A 127 9.02 3.78 7.59
N TRP A 128 9.23 2.53 7.17
CA TRP A 128 9.36 2.15 5.77
C TRP A 128 8.25 1.20 5.35
N SER A 129 7.70 1.42 4.18
CA SER A 129 6.71 0.54 3.57
C SER A 129 6.81 0.57 2.05
N ILE A 130 6.29 -0.47 1.41
CA ILE A 130 6.08 -0.48 -0.03
C ILE A 130 4.58 -0.53 -0.26
N VAL A 131 4.08 0.36 -1.11
CA VAL A 131 2.68 0.38 -1.54
C VAL A 131 2.59 0.02 -3.01
N ALA A 132 1.50 -0.59 -3.39
CA ALA A 132 1.15 -0.85 -4.77
C ALA A 132 -0.37 -0.80 -4.91
N TRP A 133 -0.82 -0.68 -6.13
CA TRP A 133 -2.23 -0.77 -6.47
C TRP A 133 -2.46 -1.79 -7.57
N ALA A 134 -3.71 -2.21 -7.74
CA ALA A 134 -4.09 -3.10 -8.82
C ALA A 134 -5.39 -2.67 -9.49
N ARG A 135 -5.53 -3.00 -10.77
CA ARG A 135 -6.71 -2.74 -11.60
C ARG A 135 -7.02 -3.89 -12.54
#